data_c858fb30dd07fd8640b969009e960803
#
_entry.id   c858fb30dd07fd8640b969009e960803
#
_cell.length_a   1.000
_cell.length_b   1.000
_cell.length_c   1.000
_cell.angle_alpha   90.00
_cell.angle_beta   90.00
_cell.angle_gamma   90.00
#
_symmetry.space_group_name_H-M   'P 1'
#
loop_
_entity.id
_entity.type
_entity.pdbx_description
1 polymer ?
#
loop_
_entity_poly.entity_id
_entity_poly.type
_entity_poly.pdbx_seq_one_letter_code
_entity_poly.pdbx_strand_id
1 'polypeptide(L)'
;MMHISRDINALTRDRDNIPGFPDAPFDWTPDEATQMAQAENLMLTDAHCEVIRALQHFFLQHEEDGHLNLRELHDALDEHFHHMGGLKYLYQLFPGGPVAQGCRLAGLEAPFLASDKSFGSVA
;
A
#
# COMPACT_ATOMS: atom_id res chain seq x y z
N MET A 1 20.31 27.20 4.22
CA MET A 1 20.05 26.92 3.99
C MET A 1 19.92 26.60 3.87
N MET A 2 19.83 26.46 3.64
CA MET A 2 19.51 26.11 3.28
C MET A 2 19.62 25.69 3.19
N HIS A 3 19.69 25.36 3.12
CA HIS A 3 19.51 24.74 2.89
C HIS A 3 19.79 24.03 3.14
N ILE A 4 20.64 24.06 3.53
CA ILE A 4 20.56 23.18 3.80
C ILE A 4 20.37 22.87 4.66
N SER A 5 20.70 23.18 5.52
CA SER A 5 20.16 22.67 6.36
C SER A 5 18.87 22.74 6.39
N ARG A 6 18.52 23.45 6.55
CA ARG A 6 17.23 23.39 6.26
C ARG A 6 16.96 22.35 5.35
N ASP A 7 17.90 22.04 4.76
CA ASP A 7 17.71 21.18 3.73
C ASP A 7 17.28 19.83 4.10
N ILE A 8 17.74 19.29 5.19
CA ILE A 8 17.33 17.99 5.60
C ILE A 8 15.87 17.95 5.90
N ASN A 9 15.38 18.93 6.59
CA ASN A 9 13.96 18.96 6.88
C ASN A 9 13.14 19.14 5.63
N ALA A 10 13.64 19.93 4.72
CA ALA A 10 12.92 20.14 3.49
C ALA A 10 12.84 18.87 2.69
N LEU A 11 13.91 18.11 2.65
CA LEU A 11 13.90 16.87 1.93
C LEU A 11 12.94 15.88 2.54
N THR A 12 12.90 15.81 3.83
CA THR A 12 11.98 14.91 4.48
C THR A 12 10.56 15.32 4.18
N ARG A 13 10.31 16.61 4.21
CA ARG A 13 8.98 17.07 3.94
C ARG A 13 8.57 16.81 2.52
N ASP A 14 9.49 16.93 1.59
CA ASP A 14 9.19 16.67 0.20
C ASP A 14 8.77 15.23 0.02
N ARG A 15 9.43 14.32 0.71
CA ARG A 15 9.04 12.93 0.61
C ARG A 15 7.69 12.69 1.19
N ASP A 16 7.40 13.33 2.31
CA ASP A 16 6.13 13.17 2.96
C ASP A 16 5.00 13.71 2.11
N ASN A 17 5.34 14.58 1.18
CA ASN A 17 4.31 15.23 0.39
C ASN A 17 4.33 14.83 -1.06
N ILE A 18 4.48 13.55 -1.32
CA ILE A 18 4.39 13.07 -2.68
C ILE A 18 3.01 13.37 -3.21
N PRO A 19 2.89 14.08 -4.32
CA PRO A 19 1.60 14.47 -4.83
C PRO A 19 0.71 13.26 -5.10
N GLY A 20 -0.49 13.32 -4.58
CA GLY A 20 -1.44 12.23 -4.76
C GLY A 20 -1.30 11.11 -3.77
N PHE A 21 -0.24 11.11 -2.96
CA PHE A 21 0.00 10.02 -2.01
C PHE A 21 0.46 10.58 -0.66
N PRO A 22 -0.46 11.20 0.06
CA PRO A 22 -0.09 11.88 1.31
C PRO A 22 0.43 10.96 2.40
N ASP A 23 0.06 9.69 2.35
CA ASP A 23 0.46 8.76 3.40
C ASP A 23 1.52 7.78 2.91
N ALA A 24 2.25 8.13 1.88
CA ALA A 24 3.24 7.23 1.31
C ALA A 24 4.38 6.96 2.28
N PRO A 25 4.92 5.73 2.26
CA PRO A 25 6.08 5.42 3.09
C PRO A 25 7.28 6.27 2.68
N PHE A 26 8.19 6.42 3.61
CA PHE A 26 9.33 7.31 3.45
C PHE A 26 10.13 7.12 2.18
N ASP A 27 10.42 5.90 1.83
CA ASP A 27 11.28 5.66 0.67
C ASP A 27 10.54 5.14 -0.56
N TRP A 28 9.26 5.40 -0.65
CA TRP A 28 8.45 4.94 -1.76
C TRP A 28 8.20 6.08 -2.74
N THR A 29 8.19 5.75 -4.04
CA THR A 29 7.80 6.74 -5.06
C THR A 29 6.87 6.07 -6.06
N PRO A 30 6.03 6.85 -6.72
CA PRO A 30 5.15 6.29 -7.75
C PRO A 30 5.92 5.68 -8.91
N ASP A 31 7.09 6.24 -9.22
CA ASP A 31 7.90 5.69 -10.31
C ASP A 31 8.36 4.28 -9.98
N GLU A 32 8.77 4.07 -8.75
CA GLU A 32 9.18 2.73 -8.34
C GLU A 32 8.02 1.77 -8.41
N ALA A 33 6.85 2.22 -8.01
CA ALA A 33 5.67 1.37 -8.08
C ALA A 33 5.37 1.00 -9.53
N THR A 34 5.51 1.95 -10.43
CA THR A 34 5.27 1.69 -11.83
C THR A 34 6.25 0.66 -12.38
N GLN A 35 7.51 0.79 -12.00
CA GLN A 35 8.52 -0.15 -12.47
C GLN A 35 8.25 -1.54 -11.92
N MET A 36 7.89 -1.64 -10.66
CA MET A 36 7.58 -2.93 -10.08
C MET A 36 6.36 -3.55 -10.74
N ALA A 37 5.37 -2.73 -11.02
CA ALA A 37 4.17 -3.22 -11.67
C ALA A 37 4.49 -3.75 -13.06
N GLN A 38 5.33 -3.05 -13.79
CA GLN A 38 5.70 -3.49 -15.11
C GLN A 38 6.42 -4.83 -15.06
N ALA A 39 7.24 -5.02 -14.04
CA ALA A 39 7.92 -6.30 -13.88
C ALA A 39 6.92 -7.42 -13.61
N GLU A 40 5.76 -7.10 -13.12
CA GLU A 40 4.73 -8.09 -12.86
C GLU A 40 3.66 -8.07 -13.93
N ASN A 41 3.95 -7.43 -15.06
CA ASN A 41 3.02 -7.35 -16.17
C ASN A 41 1.72 -6.66 -15.81
N LEU A 42 1.81 -5.65 -14.98
CA LEU A 42 0.65 -4.92 -14.53
C LEU A 42 0.81 -3.45 -14.87
N MET A 43 -0.22 -2.88 -15.48
CA MET A 43 -0.20 -1.46 -15.78
C MET A 43 -0.97 -0.73 -14.68
N LEU A 44 -0.32 0.21 -14.02
CA LEU A 44 -0.98 0.96 -12.97
C LEU A 44 -1.87 2.03 -13.59
N THR A 45 -3.13 2.00 -13.20
CA THR A 45 -4.09 3.00 -13.63
C THR A 45 -4.49 3.84 -12.43
N ASP A 46 -5.35 4.82 -12.66
CA ASP A 46 -5.83 5.64 -11.56
C ASP A 46 -6.54 4.77 -10.52
N ALA A 47 -7.24 3.74 -10.97
CA ALA A 47 -7.91 2.85 -10.02
C ALA A 47 -6.91 2.13 -9.14
N HIS A 48 -5.80 1.68 -9.71
CA HIS A 48 -4.76 1.06 -8.90
C HIS A 48 -4.19 2.05 -7.90
N CYS A 49 -4.01 3.29 -8.33
CA CYS A 49 -3.44 4.30 -7.45
C CYS A 49 -4.36 4.59 -6.29
N GLU A 50 -5.66 4.52 -6.51
CA GLU A 50 -6.59 4.73 -5.41
C GLU A 50 -6.44 3.63 -4.35
N VAL A 51 -6.24 2.40 -4.79
CA VAL A 51 -6.06 1.31 -3.84
C VAL A 51 -4.74 1.48 -3.10
N ILE A 52 -3.70 1.88 -3.82
CA ILE A 52 -2.41 2.11 -3.19
C ILE A 52 -2.54 3.17 -2.11
N ARG A 53 -3.23 4.27 -2.40
CA ARG A 53 -3.44 5.33 -1.42
C ARG A 53 -4.19 4.81 -0.21
N ALA A 54 -5.22 4.00 -0.44
CA ALA A 54 -6.00 3.46 0.66
C ALA A 54 -5.16 2.55 1.53
N LEU A 55 -4.34 1.71 0.91
CA LEU A 55 -3.46 0.82 1.67
C LEU A 55 -2.49 1.62 2.52
N GLN A 56 -1.88 2.65 1.93
CA GLN A 56 -0.94 3.47 2.67
C GLN A 56 -1.62 4.16 3.85
N HIS A 57 -2.84 4.59 3.65
CA HIS A 57 -3.59 5.24 4.70
C HIS A 57 -3.92 4.26 5.84
N PHE A 58 -4.38 3.07 5.50
CA PHE A 58 -4.72 2.09 6.52
C PHE A 58 -3.50 1.70 7.33
N PHE A 59 -2.37 1.53 6.66
CA PHE A 59 -1.15 1.17 7.38
C PHE A 59 -0.71 2.27 8.32
N LEU A 60 -0.82 3.52 7.88
CA LEU A 60 -0.42 4.62 8.71
C LEU A 60 -1.31 4.72 9.94
N GLN A 61 -2.61 4.53 9.76
CA GLN A 61 -3.52 4.58 10.87
C GLN A 61 -3.23 3.50 11.90
N HIS A 62 -2.91 2.30 11.44
CA HIS A 62 -2.71 1.19 12.35
C HIS A 62 -1.31 1.13 12.92
N GLU A 63 -0.44 1.99 12.45
CA GLU A 63 0.89 2.06 13.00
C GLU A 63 0.81 2.46 14.46
N GLU A 64 -0.10 3.38 14.76
CA GLU A 64 -0.26 3.83 16.12
C GLU A 64 -0.85 2.76 17.01
N ASP A 65 -1.68 1.92 16.43
CA ASP A 65 -2.28 0.84 17.17
C ASP A 65 -1.30 -0.30 17.36
N GLY A 66 -0.26 -0.30 16.57
CA GLY A 66 0.75 -1.34 16.67
C GLY A 66 0.30 -2.68 16.17
N HIS A 67 -0.79 -2.72 15.44
CA HIS A 67 -1.33 -4.00 15.03
C HIS A 67 -2.26 -3.87 13.85
N LEU A 68 -1.98 -4.66 12.83
CA LEU A 68 -2.83 -4.74 11.65
C LEU A 68 -2.76 -6.16 11.14
N ASN A 69 -3.89 -6.85 11.13
CA ASN A 69 -3.86 -8.21 10.62
C ASN A 69 -4.50 -8.29 9.25
N LEU A 70 -4.23 -9.39 8.59
CA LEU A 70 -4.65 -9.58 7.22
C LEU A 70 -6.15 -9.49 7.05
N ARG A 71 -6.88 -10.08 7.97
CA ARG A 71 -8.33 -10.08 7.86
C ARG A 71 -8.91 -8.70 8.00
N GLU A 72 -8.38 -7.92 8.93
CA GLU A 72 -8.87 -6.57 9.11
C GLU A 72 -8.60 -5.74 7.87
N LEU A 73 -7.45 -5.95 7.26
CA LEU A 73 -7.11 -5.20 6.07
C LEU A 73 -8.02 -5.57 4.92
N HIS A 74 -8.29 -6.86 4.74
CA HIS A 74 -9.22 -7.31 3.72
C HIS A 74 -10.60 -6.70 3.93
N ASP A 75 -11.08 -6.70 5.17
CA ASP A 75 -12.38 -6.16 5.46
C ASP A 75 -12.42 -4.66 5.20
N ALA A 76 -11.37 -3.96 5.56
CA ALA A 76 -11.32 -2.51 5.35
C ALA A 76 -11.33 -2.19 3.86
N LEU A 77 -10.58 -2.95 3.08
CA LEU A 77 -10.55 -2.74 1.65
C LEU A 77 -11.89 -3.05 1.01
N ASP A 78 -12.50 -4.16 1.43
CA ASP A 78 -13.78 -4.56 0.89
C ASP A 78 -14.82 -3.49 1.15
N GLU A 79 -14.82 -2.94 2.32
CA GLU A 79 -15.77 -1.92 2.67
C GLU A 79 -15.50 -0.61 1.97
N HIS A 80 -14.24 -0.22 1.91
CA HIS A 80 -13.86 1.04 1.29
C HIS A 80 -14.21 1.07 -0.19
N PHE A 81 -14.06 -0.06 -0.86
CA PHE A 81 -14.35 -0.14 -2.29
C PHE A 81 -15.63 -0.90 -2.60
N HIS A 82 -16.50 -0.99 -1.60
CA HIS A 82 -17.73 -1.77 -1.76
C HIS A 82 -18.56 -1.29 -2.94
N HIS A 83 -18.67 0.00 -3.11
CA HIS A 83 -19.51 0.55 -4.18
C HIS A 83 -18.93 0.28 -5.57
N MET A 84 -17.70 -0.16 -5.65
CA MET A 84 -17.08 -0.49 -6.93
C MET A 84 -17.00 -1.99 -7.16
N GLY A 85 -17.43 -2.76 -6.18
CA GLY A 85 -17.38 -4.22 -6.32
C GLY A 85 -16.68 -4.93 -5.19
N GLY A 86 -16.10 -4.19 -4.25
CA GLY A 86 -15.45 -4.79 -3.11
C GLY A 86 -14.24 -5.60 -3.49
N LEU A 87 -14.01 -6.70 -2.79
CA LEU A 87 -12.84 -7.52 -3.04
C LEU A 87 -12.78 -8.07 -4.44
N LYS A 88 -13.94 -8.37 -5.03
CA LYS A 88 -13.94 -8.89 -6.37
C LYS A 88 -13.33 -7.88 -7.33
N TYR A 89 -13.70 -6.63 -7.18
CA TYR A 89 -13.16 -5.55 -7.99
C TYR A 89 -11.64 -5.44 -7.76
N LEU A 90 -11.23 -5.54 -6.50
CA LEU A 90 -9.82 -5.40 -6.17
C LEU A 90 -8.98 -6.54 -6.73
N TYR A 91 -9.52 -7.75 -6.78
CA TYR A 91 -8.79 -8.86 -7.37
C TYR A 91 -8.67 -8.71 -8.88
N GLN A 92 -9.57 -7.97 -9.49
CA GLN A 92 -9.44 -7.68 -10.90
C GLN A 92 -8.30 -6.70 -11.15
N LEU A 93 -8.13 -5.73 -10.25
CA LEU A 93 -7.05 -4.77 -10.38
C LEU A 93 -5.70 -5.40 -10.05
N PHE A 94 -5.67 -6.26 -9.04
CA PHE A 94 -4.44 -6.88 -8.57
C PHE A 94 -4.59 -8.39 -8.62
N PRO A 95 -4.28 -8.99 -9.77
CA PRO A 95 -4.46 -10.44 -9.89
C PRO A 95 -3.65 -11.23 -8.88
N GLY A 96 -2.56 -10.67 -8.40
CA GLY A 96 -1.77 -11.32 -7.38
C GLY A 96 -2.31 -11.11 -5.98
N GLY A 97 -3.48 -10.50 -5.86
CA GLY A 97 -4.12 -10.25 -4.58
C GLY A 97 -3.97 -8.80 -4.17
N PRO A 98 -5.08 -8.17 -3.76
CA PRO A 98 -5.02 -6.75 -3.42
C PRO A 98 -4.12 -6.47 -2.22
N VAL A 99 -3.99 -7.40 -1.28
CA VAL A 99 -3.10 -7.17 -0.16
C VAL A 99 -1.66 -7.50 -0.54
N ALA A 100 -1.42 -8.71 -1.04
CA ALA A 100 -0.04 -9.10 -1.34
C ALA A 100 0.58 -8.22 -2.42
N GLN A 101 -0.09 -8.12 -3.56
CA GLN A 101 0.44 -7.35 -4.66
C GLN A 101 0.30 -5.86 -4.41
N GLY A 102 -0.83 -5.45 -3.87
CA GLY A 102 -1.06 -4.03 -3.59
C GLY A 102 -0.06 -3.48 -2.59
N CYS A 103 0.21 -4.21 -1.52
CA CYS A 103 1.17 -3.74 -0.52
C CYS A 103 2.57 -3.67 -1.11
N ARG A 104 2.93 -4.65 -1.91
CA ARG A 104 4.24 -4.64 -2.55
C ARG A 104 4.42 -3.38 -3.39
N LEU A 105 3.40 -3.05 -4.17
CA LEU A 105 3.46 -1.87 -5.02
C LEU A 105 3.34 -0.57 -4.24
N ALA A 106 2.72 -0.63 -3.06
CA ALA A 106 2.56 0.55 -2.24
C ALA A 106 3.76 0.81 -1.34
N GLY A 107 4.75 -0.05 -1.37
CA GLY A 107 5.93 0.10 -0.53
C GLY A 107 5.68 -0.35 0.89
N LEU A 108 4.72 -1.24 1.09
CA LEU A 108 4.35 -1.70 2.41
C LEU A 108 4.61 -3.18 2.55
N GLU A 109 4.77 -3.60 3.79
CA GLU A 109 4.94 -5.01 4.06
C GLU A 109 3.58 -5.57 4.41
N ALA A 110 3.11 -6.54 3.64
CA ALA A 110 1.80 -7.11 3.89
C ALA A 110 1.74 -7.70 5.29
N PRO A 111 0.58 -7.67 5.92
CA PRO A 111 0.43 -8.28 7.23
C PRO A 111 0.93 -9.70 7.18
N PHE A 112 1.54 -10.10 8.27
CA PHE A 112 2.30 -11.31 8.28
C PHE A 112 1.50 -12.50 7.88
N LEU A 113 1.84 -13.01 6.74
CA LEU A 113 1.13 -14.12 6.22
C LEU A 113 1.53 -15.42 6.87
N ALA A 114 2.63 -15.40 7.56
CA ALA A 114 3.04 -16.61 8.22
C ALA A 114 2.03 -17.06 9.23
N SER A 115 1.28 -16.13 9.77
CA SER A 115 0.28 -16.58 10.70
C SER A 115 -0.75 -17.39 9.98
N ASP A 116 -1.09 -17.00 8.77
CA ASP A 116 -2.00 -17.80 8.00
C ASP A 116 -1.38 -19.09 7.63
N LYS A 117 -0.12 -19.02 7.25
CA LYS A 117 0.54 -20.18 6.90
C LYS A 117 0.73 -21.11 8.02
N SER A 118 0.90 -20.58 9.19
CA SER A 118 1.14 -21.44 10.27
C SER A 118 0.00 -22.38 10.47
N PHE A 119 -1.20 -21.93 10.39
CA PHE A 119 -2.25 -22.89 10.53
C PHE A 119 -2.47 -23.60 9.21
N GLY A 120 -2.15 -22.95 8.14
CA GLY A 120 -2.26 -23.61 6.88
C GLY A 120 -1.28 -24.75 6.78
N SER A 121 -0.12 -24.54 7.27
CA SER A 121 0.85 -25.58 7.16
C SER A 121 0.53 -26.69 8.09
N VAL A 122 -0.13 -26.41 9.14
CA VAL A 122 -0.50 -27.43 9.99
C VAL A 122 -1.47 -28.29 9.32
N ALA A 123 -2.14 -27.69 8.47
CA ALA A 123 -3.15 -28.43 7.77
C ALA A 123 -2.57 -29.55 6.98
#